data_61ba29fdef2bcb1b4ce624cca3d64c90
#
_entry.id   61ba29fdef2bcb1b4ce624cca3d64c90
#
_cell.length_a   1.000
_cell.length_b   1.000
_cell.length_c   1.000
_cell.angle_alpha   90.00
_cell.angle_beta   90.00
_cell.angle_gamma   90.00
#
_symmetry.space_group_name_H-M   'P 1'
#
loop_
_entity.id
_entity.type
_entity.pdbx_description
1 polymer ?
#
loop_
_entity_poly.entity_id
_entity_poly.type
_entity_poly.pdbx_seq_one_letter_code
_entity_poly.pdbx_strand_id
1 'polypeptide(L)'
;GGDGSLIGDMIGALDFAGGDVVHISSGLTGLILCLMLGRRKGFAVLSYRPHNVPFVALGAALLWFGWFGFNAGSEFAADGVAGLALLNTVAASAAGVLSWMITERITVGKCTLVGAATGLVAGLVAITPAAGFVEPWAAIVMGLIVSPIVYAAISQAKRRLGYDDALDAFGCHC
;
A
#
# COMPACT_ATOMS: atom_id res chain seq x y z
N GLY A 1 -7.49 14.36 -11.89
CA GLY A 1 -7.22 15.49 -12.59
C GLY A 1 -8.27 15.97 -13.57
N GLY A 2 -8.63 17.24 -13.52
CA GLY A 2 -9.42 17.90 -14.55
C GLY A 2 -8.53 18.51 -15.63
N ASP A 3 -9.14 19.13 -16.64
CA ASP A 3 -8.46 19.81 -17.73
C ASP A 3 -7.43 20.82 -17.20
N GLY A 4 -6.20 20.77 -17.73
CA GLY A 4 -5.07 21.60 -17.29
C GLY A 4 -4.36 21.07 -16.04
N SER A 5 -4.63 19.86 -15.59
CA SER A 5 -3.92 19.28 -14.45
C SER A 5 -2.46 18.95 -14.79
N LEU A 6 -1.55 19.22 -13.83
CA LEU A 6 -0.12 18.94 -14.02
C LEU A 6 0.13 17.44 -14.29
N ILE A 7 -0.46 16.56 -13.50
CA ILE A 7 -0.20 15.12 -13.56
C ILE A 7 -0.94 14.48 -14.73
N GLY A 8 -2.26 14.69 -14.86
CA GLY A 8 -3.07 14.07 -15.91
C GLY A 8 -2.78 14.62 -17.30
N ASP A 9 -2.92 15.93 -17.50
CA ASP A 9 -2.84 16.54 -18.83
C ASP A 9 -1.41 16.84 -19.27
N MET A 10 -0.57 17.40 -18.37
CA MET A 10 0.78 17.83 -18.77
C MET A 10 1.80 16.68 -18.79
N ILE A 11 1.71 15.74 -17.86
CA ILE A 11 2.60 14.57 -17.76
C ILE A 11 2.01 13.36 -18.46
N GLY A 12 0.68 13.29 -18.62
CA GLY A 12 -0.01 12.17 -19.24
C GLY A 12 -0.08 10.92 -18.35
N ALA A 13 0.01 11.09 -17.03
CA ALA A 13 -0.10 9.97 -16.10
C ALA A 13 -1.54 9.46 -16.01
N LEU A 14 -1.68 8.13 -16.02
CA LEU A 14 -2.96 7.45 -15.81
C LEU A 14 -3.09 7.14 -14.32
N ASP A 15 -4.04 7.78 -13.66
CA ASP A 15 -4.32 7.59 -12.23
C ASP A 15 -5.83 7.44 -12.01
N PHE A 16 -6.31 6.21 -11.94
CA PHE A 16 -7.74 5.90 -11.89
C PHE A 16 -8.40 6.42 -10.59
N ALA A 17 -7.84 6.07 -9.45
CA ALA A 17 -8.45 6.39 -8.15
C ALA A 17 -7.61 7.33 -7.27
N GLY A 18 -6.55 7.93 -7.80
CA GLY A 18 -5.72 8.87 -7.06
C GLY A 18 -4.50 8.23 -6.38
N GLY A 19 -4.02 7.09 -6.88
CA GLY A 19 -2.83 6.43 -6.33
C GLY A 19 -1.58 7.29 -6.42
N ASP A 20 -1.37 7.96 -7.53
CA ASP A 20 -0.24 8.87 -7.73
C ASP A 20 -0.38 10.17 -6.91
N VAL A 21 -1.62 10.63 -6.72
CA VAL A 21 -1.90 11.86 -5.96
C VAL A 21 -1.94 11.59 -4.47
N VAL A 22 -2.75 10.64 -4.02
CA VAL A 22 -3.03 10.40 -2.59
C VAL A 22 -1.91 9.61 -1.93
N HIS A 23 -1.46 8.50 -2.55
CA HIS A 23 -0.49 7.63 -1.90
C HIS A 23 0.91 8.22 -1.90
N ILE A 24 1.40 8.74 -3.02
CA ILE A 24 2.73 9.37 -3.07
C ILE A 24 2.78 10.58 -2.13
N SER A 25 1.76 11.43 -2.15
CA SER A 25 1.72 12.62 -1.28
C SER A 25 1.66 12.25 0.21
N SER A 26 0.86 11.24 0.58
CA SER A 26 0.76 10.78 1.97
C SER A 26 2.04 10.10 2.45
N GLY A 27 2.65 9.25 1.61
CA GLY A 27 3.91 8.59 1.92
C GLY A 27 5.04 9.59 2.13
N LEU A 28 5.18 10.56 1.22
CA LEU A 28 6.19 11.62 1.34
C LEU A 28 5.92 12.53 2.56
N THR A 29 4.68 12.89 2.81
CA THR A 29 4.30 13.65 4.01
C THR A 29 4.67 12.89 5.28
N GLY A 30 4.40 11.58 5.35
CA GLY A 30 4.80 10.72 6.45
C GLY A 30 6.30 10.71 6.68
N LEU A 31 7.10 10.63 5.61
CA LEU A 31 8.56 10.74 5.69
C LEU A 31 9.01 12.08 6.25
N ILE A 32 8.50 13.19 5.71
CA ILE A 32 8.87 14.53 6.17
C ILE A 32 8.52 14.71 7.65
N LEU A 33 7.31 14.31 8.05
CA LEU A 33 6.86 14.41 9.43
C LEU A 33 7.73 13.59 10.39
N CYS A 34 8.09 12.36 10.05
CA CYS A 34 8.96 11.55 10.90
C CYS A 34 10.38 12.12 11.02
N LEU A 35 10.90 12.76 9.97
CA LEU A 35 12.18 13.45 10.01
C LEU A 35 12.13 14.71 10.89
N MET A 36 11.03 15.47 10.83
CA MET A 36 10.83 16.68 11.64
C MET A 36 10.62 16.37 13.14
N LEU A 37 9.84 15.32 13.44
CA LEU A 37 9.56 14.90 14.82
C LEU A 37 10.76 14.19 15.46
N GLY A 38 11.64 13.63 14.65
CA GLY A 38 12.81 12.88 15.11
C GLY A 38 12.45 11.46 15.59
N ARG A 39 13.47 10.78 16.10
CA ARG A 39 13.35 9.37 16.50
C ARG A 39 12.65 9.21 17.85
N ARG A 40 11.80 8.18 17.96
CA ARG A 40 11.18 7.78 19.23
C ARG A 40 12.23 7.35 20.26
N LYS A 41 11.89 7.51 21.54
CA LYS A 41 12.75 7.03 22.63
C LYS A 41 12.98 5.53 22.51
N GLY A 42 14.25 5.11 22.45
CA GLY A 42 14.61 3.70 22.29
C GLY A 42 14.62 3.20 20.84
N PHE A 43 14.54 4.07 19.84
CA PHE A 43 14.70 3.69 18.43
C PHE A 43 16.00 2.90 18.22
N ALA A 44 15.94 1.84 17.44
CA ALA A 44 17.02 0.88 17.18
C ALA A 44 17.52 0.07 18.41
N VAL A 45 17.02 0.33 19.61
CA VAL A 45 17.39 -0.40 20.84
C VAL A 45 16.23 -1.25 21.36
N LEU A 46 15.02 -0.69 21.35
CA LEU A 46 13.81 -1.38 21.84
C LEU A 46 13.06 -2.06 20.70
N SER A 47 12.57 -3.28 20.94
CA SER A 47 11.65 -3.95 20.06
C SER A 47 10.23 -3.44 20.29
N TYR A 48 9.73 -2.63 19.36
CA TYR A 48 8.33 -2.17 19.40
C TYR A 48 7.40 -3.27 18.91
N ARG A 49 6.59 -3.78 19.82
CA ARG A 49 5.56 -4.78 19.49
C ARG A 49 4.23 -4.10 19.22
N PRO A 50 3.41 -4.59 18.27
CA PRO A 50 2.05 -4.11 18.11
C PRO A 50 1.27 -4.23 19.43
N HIS A 51 0.52 -3.19 19.80
CA HIS A 51 -0.27 -3.17 21.03
C HIS A 51 -1.35 -4.26 21.04
N ASN A 52 -2.04 -4.42 19.90
CA ASN A 52 -3.14 -5.39 19.75
C ASN A 52 -3.21 -5.90 18.31
N VAL A 53 -2.74 -7.11 18.07
CA VAL A 53 -2.71 -7.72 16.73
C VAL A 53 -4.12 -7.98 16.17
N PRO A 54 -5.12 -8.45 16.95
CA PRO A 54 -6.51 -8.51 16.48
C PRO A 54 -7.06 -7.17 15.97
N PHE A 55 -6.74 -6.06 16.63
CA PHE A 55 -7.15 -4.74 16.15
C PHE A 55 -6.42 -4.30 14.88
N VAL A 56 -5.19 -4.75 14.66
CA VAL A 56 -4.50 -4.56 13.38
C VAL A 56 -5.25 -5.27 12.26
N ALA A 57 -5.67 -6.52 12.48
CA ALA A 57 -6.44 -7.28 11.51
C ALA A 57 -7.81 -6.64 11.23
N LEU A 58 -8.51 -6.18 12.27
CA LEU A 58 -9.78 -5.46 12.13
C LEU A 58 -9.60 -4.16 11.33
N GLY A 59 -8.56 -3.38 11.65
CA GLY A 59 -8.24 -2.15 10.91
C GLY A 59 -7.93 -2.41 9.43
N ALA A 60 -7.15 -3.46 9.15
CA ALA A 60 -6.85 -3.87 7.77
C ALA A 60 -8.13 -4.31 7.01
N ALA A 61 -9.03 -5.05 7.66
CA ALA A 61 -10.30 -5.45 7.06
C ALA A 61 -11.21 -4.25 6.77
N LEU A 62 -11.29 -3.27 7.68
CA LEU A 62 -12.04 -2.04 7.46
C LEU A 62 -11.44 -1.18 6.34
N LEU A 63 -10.12 -1.09 6.27
CA LEU A 63 -9.43 -0.44 5.14
C LEU A 63 -9.73 -1.14 3.82
N TRP A 64 -9.67 -2.47 3.80
CA TRP A 64 -9.98 -3.25 2.60
C TRP A 64 -11.40 -3.00 2.11
N PHE A 65 -12.35 -3.05 3.02
CA PHE A 65 -13.75 -2.75 2.71
C PHE A 65 -13.92 -1.31 2.18
N GLY A 66 -13.30 -0.32 2.84
CA GLY A 66 -13.33 1.07 2.38
C GLY A 66 -12.68 1.27 1.01
N TRP A 67 -11.68 0.44 0.68
CA TRP A 67 -10.98 0.51 -0.60
C TRP A 67 -11.83 0.07 -1.79
N PHE A 68 -12.85 -0.74 -1.57
CA PHE A 68 -13.84 -1.03 -2.62
C PHE A 68 -14.56 0.25 -3.05
N GLY A 69 -14.98 1.08 -2.10
CA GLY A 69 -15.52 2.40 -2.39
C GLY A 69 -14.47 3.35 -2.99
N PHE A 70 -13.25 3.31 -2.48
CA PHE A 70 -12.16 4.15 -2.95
C PHE A 70 -11.84 3.89 -4.44
N ASN A 71 -11.60 2.64 -4.82
CA ASN A 71 -11.24 2.30 -6.20
C ASN A 71 -12.48 2.20 -7.12
N ALA A 72 -13.44 1.33 -6.81
CA ALA A 72 -14.60 1.16 -7.68
C ALA A 72 -15.50 2.39 -7.70
N GLY A 73 -15.63 3.10 -6.58
CA GLY A 73 -16.41 4.34 -6.50
C GLY A 73 -15.79 5.50 -7.29
N SER A 74 -14.49 5.46 -7.59
CA SER A 74 -13.81 6.48 -8.41
C SER A 74 -14.24 6.48 -9.88
N GLU A 75 -14.98 5.46 -10.34
CA GLU A 75 -15.63 5.47 -11.65
C GLU A 75 -16.81 6.44 -11.73
N PHE A 76 -17.41 6.78 -10.59
CA PHE A 76 -18.61 7.61 -10.52
C PHE A 76 -19.80 7.08 -11.32
N ALA A 77 -19.77 5.82 -11.77
CA ALA A 77 -20.84 5.13 -12.48
C ALA A 77 -20.94 3.67 -12.00
N ALA A 78 -22.14 3.10 -12.08
CA ALA A 78 -22.38 1.68 -11.79
C ALA A 78 -22.32 0.87 -13.09
N ASP A 79 -21.12 0.65 -13.62
CA ASP A 79 -20.89 0.02 -14.91
C ASP A 79 -19.80 -1.08 -14.86
N GLY A 80 -19.38 -1.54 -16.04
CA GLY A 80 -18.36 -2.59 -16.16
C GLY A 80 -16.97 -2.18 -15.65
N VAL A 81 -16.63 -0.89 -15.72
CA VAL A 81 -15.33 -0.37 -15.24
C VAL A 81 -15.29 -0.37 -13.71
N ALA A 82 -16.38 0.04 -13.04
CA ALA A 82 -16.50 -0.09 -11.60
C ALA A 82 -16.39 -1.54 -11.14
N GLY A 83 -17.00 -2.49 -11.88
CA GLY A 83 -16.88 -3.93 -11.63
C GLY A 83 -15.44 -4.43 -11.81
N LEU A 84 -14.75 -3.98 -12.86
CA LEU A 84 -13.35 -4.29 -13.11
C LEU A 84 -12.45 -3.75 -12.00
N ALA A 85 -12.63 -2.51 -11.60
CA ALA A 85 -11.87 -1.88 -10.52
C ALA A 85 -12.06 -2.61 -9.18
N LEU A 86 -13.28 -3.07 -8.88
CA LEU A 86 -13.56 -3.89 -7.70
C LEU A 86 -12.80 -5.23 -7.75
N LEU A 87 -12.89 -5.94 -8.88
CA LEU A 87 -12.20 -7.21 -9.07
C LEU A 87 -10.68 -7.07 -8.95
N ASN A 88 -10.11 -6.07 -9.60
CA ASN A 88 -8.68 -5.77 -9.55
C ASN A 88 -8.21 -5.43 -8.13
N THR A 89 -9.01 -4.68 -7.37
CA THR A 89 -8.73 -4.35 -5.97
C THR A 89 -8.65 -5.60 -5.11
N VAL A 90 -9.58 -6.55 -5.27
CA VAL A 90 -9.56 -7.85 -4.57
C VAL A 90 -8.36 -8.68 -5.00
N ALA A 91 -8.14 -8.79 -6.31
CA ALA A 91 -7.08 -9.64 -6.88
C ALA A 91 -5.67 -9.18 -6.45
N ALA A 92 -5.38 -7.88 -6.56
CA ALA A 92 -4.07 -7.33 -6.20
C ALA A 92 -3.82 -7.43 -4.68
N SER A 93 -4.81 -7.11 -3.86
CA SER A 93 -4.67 -7.19 -2.40
C SER A 93 -4.47 -8.63 -1.91
N ALA A 94 -5.22 -9.59 -2.44
CA ALA A 94 -5.04 -11.01 -2.12
C ALA A 94 -3.66 -11.53 -2.56
N ALA A 95 -3.21 -11.17 -3.76
CA ALA A 95 -1.88 -11.50 -4.27
C ALA A 95 -0.78 -10.86 -3.40
N GLY A 96 -0.99 -9.62 -2.94
CA GLY A 96 -0.10 -8.91 -2.03
C GLY A 96 0.06 -9.64 -0.68
N VAL A 97 -1.04 -10.10 -0.09
CA VAL A 97 -1.01 -10.92 1.14
C VAL A 97 -0.17 -12.18 0.93
N LEU A 98 -0.46 -12.94 -0.12
CA LEU A 98 0.25 -14.20 -0.40
C LEU A 98 1.74 -13.97 -0.61
N SER A 99 2.09 -12.98 -1.43
CA SER A 99 3.48 -12.64 -1.73
C SER A 99 4.24 -12.17 -0.49
N TRP A 100 3.60 -11.35 0.39
CA TRP A 100 4.19 -10.95 1.65
C TRP A 100 4.47 -12.15 2.56
N MET A 101 3.48 -13.03 2.74
CA MET A 101 3.62 -14.22 3.57
C MET A 101 4.75 -15.13 3.06
N ILE A 102 4.87 -15.31 1.74
CA ILE A 102 5.97 -16.07 1.13
C ILE A 102 7.31 -15.38 1.43
N THR A 103 7.39 -14.06 1.27
CA THR A 103 8.59 -13.26 1.55
C THR A 103 9.00 -13.40 3.02
N GLU A 104 8.09 -13.26 3.97
CA GLU A 104 8.37 -13.48 5.40
C GLU A 104 8.79 -14.93 5.68
N ARG A 105 8.14 -15.90 5.05
CA ARG A 105 8.50 -17.31 5.24
C ARG A 105 9.94 -17.60 4.81
N ILE A 106 10.38 -17.00 3.71
CA ILE A 106 11.74 -17.16 3.19
C ILE A 106 12.76 -16.41 4.05
N THR A 107 12.45 -15.18 4.45
CA THR A 107 13.41 -14.28 5.11
C THR A 107 13.51 -14.46 6.62
N VAL A 108 12.38 -14.73 7.28
CA VAL A 108 12.27 -14.78 8.76
C VAL A 108 11.89 -16.18 9.24
N GLY A 109 11.46 -17.06 8.34
CA GLY A 109 11.08 -18.44 8.65
C GLY A 109 9.64 -18.62 9.15
N LYS A 110 8.87 -17.55 9.35
CA LYS A 110 7.47 -17.60 9.80
C LYS A 110 6.67 -16.42 9.25
N CYS A 111 5.39 -16.66 8.99
CA CYS A 111 4.46 -15.62 8.59
C CYS A 111 3.85 -14.93 9.82
N THR A 112 3.52 -13.66 9.70
CA THR A 112 2.86 -12.88 10.75
C THR A 112 1.55 -12.29 10.26
N LEU A 113 0.58 -12.10 11.15
CA LEU A 113 -0.69 -11.46 10.80
C LEU A 113 -0.48 -9.97 10.45
N VAL A 114 0.46 -9.31 11.12
CA VAL A 114 0.83 -7.91 10.79
C VAL A 114 1.44 -7.84 9.40
N GLY A 115 2.32 -8.77 9.06
CA GLY A 115 2.88 -8.85 7.71
C GLY A 115 1.82 -9.11 6.65
N ALA A 116 0.89 -10.03 6.89
CA ALA A 116 -0.24 -10.27 6.00
C ALA A 116 -1.08 -8.99 5.79
N ALA A 117 -1.35 -8.23 6.86
CA ALA A 117 -2.06 -6.96 6.79
C ALA A 117 -1.26 -5.90 6.00
N THR A 118 0.07 -5.87 6.16
CA THR A 118 0.93 -4.96 5.38
C THR A 118 0.93 -5.33 3.90
N GLY A 119 1.03 -6.63 3.57
CA GLY A 119 0.94 -7.11 2.19
C GLY A 119 -0.41 -6.82 1.54
N LEU A 120 -1.51 -6.90 2.31
CA LEU A 120 -2.84 -6.47 1.87
C LEU A 120 -2.81 -4.99 1.42
N VAL A 121 -2.33 -4.11 2.31
CA VAL A 121 -2.29 -2.66 2.04
C VAL A 121 -1.34 -2.34 0.88
N ALA A 122 -0.19 -2.98 0.80
CA ALA A 122 0.74 -2.80 -0.32
C ALA A 122 0.08 -3.14 -1.67
N GLY A 123 -0.67 -4.24 -1.74
CA GLY A 123 -1.44 -4.61 -2.92
C GLY A 123 -2.54 -3.60 -3.27
N LEU A 124 -3.24 -3.07 -2.25
CA LEU A 124 -4.26 -2.03 -2.42
C LEU A 124 -3.67 -0.73 -2.95
N VAL A 125 -2.57 -0.28 -2.37
CA VAL A 125 -1.85 0.93 -2.80
C VAL A 125 -1.39 0.81 -4.26
N ALA A 126 -0.74 -0.30 -4.60
CA ALA A 126 -0.19 -0.49 -5.94
C ALA A 126 -1.26 -0.53 -7.03
N ILE A 127 -2.42 -1.11 -6.77
CA ILE A 127 -3.49 -1.23 -7.76
C ILE A 127 -4.31 0.06 -7.91
N THR A 128 -4.28 0.96 -6.93
CA THR A 128 -5.13 2.15 -6.90
C THR A 128 -5.04 3.00 -8.19
N PRO A 129 -3.85 3.35 -8.73
CA PRO A 129 -3.78 4.12 -9.96
C PRO A 129 -4.22 3.34 -11.20
N ALA A 130 -4.18 2.01 -11.16
CA ALA A 130 -4.42 1.14 -12.32
C ALA A 130 -5.76 0.39 -12.26
N ALA A 131 -6.54 0.52 -11.20
CA ALA A 131 -7.67 -0.36 -10.88
C ALA A 131 -8.71 -0.49 -11.99
N GLY A 132 -9.02 0.60 -12.71
CA GLY A 132 -9.97 0.61 -13.83
C GLY A 132 -9.34 0.41 -15.22
N PHE A 133 -8.01 0.29 -15.31
CA PHE A 133 -7.30 0.27 -16.59
C PHE A 133 -6.67 -1.07 -16.95
N VAL A 134 -6.33 -1.90 -15.96
CA VAL A 134 -5.59 -3.14 -16.19
C VAL A 134 -6.50 -4.37 -16.16
N GLU A 135 -6.09 -5.41 -16.85
CA GLU A 135 -6.73 -6.72 -16.80
C GLU A 135 -6.47 -7.41 -15.45
N PRO A 136 -7.38 -8.27 -14.95
CA PRO A 136 -7.25 -8.90 -13.62
C PRO A 136 -5.96 -9.69 -13.39
N TRP A 137 -5.42 -10.34 -14.43
CA TRP A 137 -4.14 -11.03 -14.32
C TRP A 137 -2.98 -10.07 -14.04
N ALA A 138 -3.01 -8.86 -14.61
CA ALA A 138 -2.00 -7.83 -14.37
C ALA A 138 -2.10 -7.30 -12.92
N ALA A 139 -3.31 -7.14 -12.39
CA ALA A 139 -3.54 -6.79 -11.00
C ALA A 139 -2.92 -7.84 -10.03
N ILE A 140 -3.05 -9.14 -10.34
CA ILE A 140 -2.40 -10.21 -9.57
C ILE A 140 -0.88 -10.05 -9.62
N VAL A 141 -0.31 -9.85 -10.81
CA VAL A 141 1.15 -9.68 -10.98
C VAL A 141 1.64 -8.46 -10.21
N MET A 142 0.92 -7.33 -10.26
CA MET A 142 1.26 -6.13 -9.48
C MET A 142 1.30 -6.43 -7.98
N GLY A 143 0.28 -7.11 -7.43
CA GLY A 143 0.23 -7.50 -6.03
C GLY A 143 1.38 -8.43 -5.63
N LEU A 144 1.74 -9.39 -6.51
CA LEU A 144 2.86 -10.30 -6.26
C LEU A 144 4.22 -9.57 -6.23
N ILE A 145 4.41 -8.58 -7.08
CA ILE A 145 5.69 -7.86 -7.22
C ILE A 145 5.84 -6.79 -6.13
N VAL A 146 4.77 -6.05 -5.80
CA VAL A 146 4.87 -4.93 -4.87
C VAL A 146 5.26 -5.36 -3.45
N SER A 147 4.76 -6.48 -2.98
CA SER A 147 5.00 -6.93 -1.60
C SER A 147 6.48 -7.16 -1.26
N PRO A 148 7.30 -7.87 -2.06
CA PRO A 148 8.73 -7.97 -1.82
C PRO A 148 9.45 -6.63 -1.88
N ILE A 149 9.02 -5.71 -2.76
CA ILE A 149 9.61 -4.37 -2.88
C ILE A 149 9.34 -3.57 -1.59
N VAL A 150 8.08 -3.51 -1.15
CA VAL A 150 7.69 -2.83 0.08
C VAL A 150 8.38 -3.48 1.29
N TYR A 151 8.45 -4.82 1.34
CA TYR A 151 9.18 -5.53 2.39
C TYR A 151 10.65 -5.10 2.45
N ALA A 152 11.32 -4.99 1.30
CA ALA A 152 12.70 -4.52 1.24
C ALA A 152 12.82 -3.04 1.67
N ALA A 153 11.87 -2.19 1.27
CA ALA A 153 11.84 -0.79 1.65
C ALA A 153 11.73 -0.60 3.17
N ILE A 154 10.78 -1.25 3.82
CA ILE A 154 10.54 -1.08 5.26
C ILE A 154 11.52 -1.86 6.14
N SER A 155 12.07 -3.00 5.67
CA SER A 155 12.99 -3.81 6.46
C SER A 155 14.47 -3.43 6.27
N GLN A 156 14.87 -3.01 5.07
CA GLN A 156 16.27 -2.74 4.73
C GLN A 156 16.54 -1.25 4.53
N ALA A 157 15.80 -0.57 3.63
CA ALA A 157 16.04 0.84 3.33
C ALA A 157 15.80 1.72 4.55
N LYS A 158 14.69 1.56 5.27
CA LYS A 158 14.40 2.25 6.53
C LYS A 158 15.52 2.09 7.56
N ARG A 159 16.02 0.86 7.73
CA ARG A 159 17.13 0.60 8.66
C ARG A 159 18.44 1.27 8.25
N ARG A 160 18.77 1.25 6.93
CA ARG A 160 20.00 1.86 6.41
C ARG A 160 19.96 3.39 6.48
N LEU A 161 18.82 3.98 6.16
CA LEU A 161 18.63 5.43 6.17
C LEU A 161 18.36 5.98 7.59
N GLY A 162 17.94 5.11 8.51
CA GLY A 162 17.81 5.44 9.93
C GLY A 162 16.70 6.43 10.27
N TYR A 163 15.65 6.53 9.45
CA TYR A 163 14.45 7.30 9.78
C TYR A 163 13.44 6.46 10.57
N ASP A 164 12.69 7.10 11.46
CA ASP A 164 11.74 6.42 12.35
C ASP A 164 10.28 6.64 11.89
N ASP A 165 9.94 6.04 10.76
CA ASP A 165 8.55 5.96 10.29
C ASP A 165 7.84 4.81 11.04
N ALA A 166 7.04 5.17 12.03
CA ALA A 166 6.43 4.21 12.96
C ALA A 166 5.43 3.26 12.31
N LEU A 167 4.75 3.71 11.26
CA LEU A 167 3.69 2.98 10.56
C LEU A 167 4.11 2.50 9.17
N ASP A 168 5.37 2.71 8.81
CA ASP A 168 5.91 2.38 7.49
C ASP A 168 5.15 3.03 6.33
N ALA A 169 4.59 4.23 6.59
CA ALA A 169 3.75 4.95 5.64
C ALA A 169 4.52 5.27 4.35
N PHE A 170 5.76 5.78 4.48
CA PHE A 170 6.60 6.08 3.31
C PHE A 170 6.92 4.81 2.51
N GLY A 171 7.39 3.77 3.18
CA GLY A 171 7.78 2.53 2.50
C GLY A 171 6.63 1.77 1.87
N CYS A 172 5.39 1.99 2.33
CA CYS A 172 4.19 1.33 1.83
C CYS A 172 3.46 2.12 0.73
N HIS A 173 3.50 3.47 0.78
CA HIS A 173 2.71 4.34 -0.07
C HIS A 173 3.53 5.12 -1.12
N CYS A 174 4.84 5.21 -1.01
CA CYS A 174 5.73 5.94 -1.90
C CYS A 174 6.77 5.01 -2.53
#